data_d1d6cc8a58af7aef4253f1bc02074c52
#
_entry.id   d1d6cc8a58af7aef4253f1bc02074c52
#
_cell.length_a   1.000
_cell.length_b   1.000
_cell.length_c   1.000
_cell.angle_alpha   90.00
_cell.angle_beta   90.00
_cell.angle_gamma   90.00
#
_symmetry.space_group_name_H-M   'P 1'
#
loop_
_entity.id
_entity.type
_entity.pdbx_description
1 polymer ?
#
loop_
_entity_poly.entity_id
_entity_poly.type
_entity_poly.pdbx_seq_one_letter_code
_entity_poly.pdbx_strand_id
1 'polypeptide(L)'
;MTKANFGVVGMAVMGRNLALNIESRGYTVAIFNRSKEKTEDVIACHPDKNFVPSYDIESFVNSIEKPRRIMLMVQAGPGTDATIQALLPHLDKGDILIDGGNTFYKDTIRRNEELANSGINFIGTGVSGGEKGALEGPSIMPGGQKEAYERSEEHTSELQ
;
A
#
# COMPACT_ATOMS: atom_id res chain seq x y z
N MET A 1 9.70 6.79 18.76
CA MET A 1 8.79 5.76 18.21
C MET A 1 9.37 5.16 16.94
N THR A 2 9.35 3.85 16.85
CA THR A 2 9.78 3.14 15.66
C THR A 2 8.74 3.37 14.54
N LYS A 3 9.20 3.83 13.39
CA LYS A 3 8.32 4.04 12.23
C LYS A 3 8.05 2.72 11.53
N ALA A 4 6.90 2.65 10.85
CA ALA A 4 6.57 1.50 10.02
C ALA A 4 7.46 1.44 8.78
N ASN A 5 7.72 0.22 8.32
CA ASN A 5 8.53 -0.01 7.11
C ASN A 5 7.70 0.13 5.84
N PHE A 6 6.39 -0.13 5.94
CA PHE A 6 5.49 -0.24 4.80
C PHE A 6 4.08 0.20 5.22
N GLY A 7 3.31 0.73 4.30
CA GLY A 7 1.94 1.14 4.57
C GLY A 7 0.95 0.44 3.63
N VAL A 8 -0.21 0.07 4.16
CA VAL A 8 -1.30 -0.50 3.36
C VAL A 8 -2.56 0.32 3.61
N VAL A 9 -3.16 0.80 2.53
CA VAL A 9 -4.45 1.49 2.55
C VAL A 9 -5.52 0.53 2.03
N GLY A 10 -6.57 0.35 2.82
CA GLY A 10 -7.67 -0.54 2.50
C GLY A 10 -7.61 -1.82 3.32
N MET A 11 -8.52 -1.96 4.27
CA MET A 11 -8.55 -3.08 5.21
C MET A 11 -9.72 -4.04 4.96
N ALA A 12 -10.19 -4.13 3.71
CA ALA A 12 -11.03 -5.22 3.28
C ALA A 12 -10.17 -6.51 3.24
N VAL A 13 -10.77 -7.65 2.91
CA VAL A 13 -10.12 -8.96 3.09
C VAL A 13 -8.74 -9.02 2.41
N MET A 14 -8.61 -8.57 1.17
CA MET A 14 -7.35 -8.64 0.44
C MET A 14 -6.27 -7.75 1.08
N GLY A 15 -6.61 -6.50 1.40
CA GLY A 15 -5.66 -5.57 2.01
C GLY A 15 -5.23 -6.02 3.39
N ARG A 16 -6.16 -6.50 4.19
CA ARG A 16 -5.88 -7.04 5.52
C ARG A 16 -4.94 -8.24 5.43
N ASN A 17 -5.24 -9.20 4.55
CA ASN A 17 -4.42 -10.40 4.41
C ASN A 17 -3.02 -10.07 3.89
N LEU A 18 -2.91 -9.12 2.98
CA LEU A 18 -1.61 -8.66 2.50
C LEU A 18 -0.80 -7.98 3.62
N ALA A 19 -1.45 -7.15 4.44
CA ALA A 19 -0.79 -6.53 5.60
C ALA A 19 -0.29 -7.59 6.58
N LEU A 20 -1.08 -8.62 6.85
CA LEU A 20 -0.67 -9.75 7.69
C LEU A 20 0.52 -10.50 7.10
N ASN A 21 0.54 -10.70 5.78
CA ASN A 21 1.66 -11.36 5.10
C ASN A 21 2.94 -10.53 5.24
N ILE A 22 2.88 -9.24 4.98
CA ILE A 22 4.03 -8.35 5.09
C ILE A 22 4.57 -8.37 6.53
N GLU A 23 3.68 -8.26 7.51
CA GLU A 23 4.08 -8.32 8.93
C GLU A 23 4.73 -9.66 9.28
N SER A 24 4.21 -10.77 8.77
CA SER A 24 4.75 -12.11 9.03
C SER A 24 6.18 -12.28 8.51
N ARG A 25 6.62 -11.42 7.61
CA ARG A 25 7.99 -11.41 7.07
C ARG A 25 8.95 -10.56 7.91
N GLY A 26 8.49 -10.05 9.05
CA GLY A 26 9.33 -9.30 9.98
C GLY A 26 9.23 -7.78 9.86
N TYR A 27 8.27 -7.27 9.09
CA TYR A 27 8.09 -5.83 8.91
C TYR A 27 7.06 -5.26 9.87
N THR A 28 7.22 -3.98 10.19
CA THR A 28 6.18 -3.19 10.88
C THR A 28 5.34 -2.51 9.81
N VAL A 29 4.03 -2.70 9.87
CA VAL A 29 3.12 -2.25 8.81
C VAL A 29 2.14 -1.20 9.35
N ALA A 30 2.14 -0.02 8.72
CA ALA A 30 1.13 0.99 8.98
C ALA A 30 -0.14 0.61 8.20
N ILE A 31 -1.29 0.68 8.85
CA ILE A 31 -2.57 0.34 8.26
C ILE A 31 -3.55 1.49 8.37
N PHE A 32 -4.31 1.71 7.30
CA PHE A 32 -5.35 2.73 7.25
C PHE A 32 -6.52 2.25 6.38
N ASN A 33 -7.72 2.58 6.80
CA ASN A 33 -8.93 2.38 6.01
C ASN A 33 -9.84 3.60 6.18
N ARG A 34 -10.53 4.00 5.12
CA ARG A 34 -11.45 5.14 5.18
C ARG A 34 -12.50 4.98 6.28
N SER A 35 -13.02 3.77 6.44
CA SER A 35 -13.89 3.40 7.55
C SER A 35 -13.01 2.90 8.70
N LYS A 36 -12.98 3.62 9.81
CA LYS A 36 -12.09 3.30 10.93
C LYS A 36 -12.41 1.95 11.57
N GLU A 37 -13.67 1.50 11.50
CA GLU A 37 -14.13 0.25 12.07
C GLU A 37 -13.35 -0.95 11.52
N LYS A 38 -13.00 -0.92 10.23
CA LYS A 38 -12.20 -2.00 9.63
C LYS A 38 -10.78 -2.04 10.17
N THR A 39 -10.18 -0.88 10.42
CA THR A 39 -8.86 -0.80 11.05
C THR A 39 -8.92 -1.31 12.49
N GLU A 40 -9.92 -0.89 13.24
CA GLU A 40 -10.14 -1.34 14.61
C GLU A 40 -10.32 -2.87 14.68
N ASP A 41 -11.08 -3.44 13.73
CA ASP A 41 -11.26 -4.89 13.63
C ASP A 41 -9.94 -5.63 13.44
N VAL A 42 -9.08 -5.13 12.57
CA VAL A 42 -7.77 -5.76 12.33
C VAL A 42 -6.95 -5.79 13.62
N ILE A 43 -6.91 -4.68 14.34
CA ILE A 43 -6.16 -4.57 15.59
C ILE A 43 -6.77 -5.48 16.68
N ALA A 44 -8.10 -5.52 16.76
CA ALA A 44 -8.78 -6.36 17.74
C ALA A 44 -8.56 -7.86 17.49
N CYS A 45 -8.54 -8.27 16.22
CA CYS A 45 -8.33 -9.67 15.84
C CYS A 45 -6.86 -10.08 15.90
N HIS A 46 -5.93 -9.12 15.82
CA HIS A 46 -4.48 -9.39 15.75
C HIS A 46 -3.70 -8.46 16.70
N PRO A 47 -3.97 -8.52 18.01
CA PRO A 47 -3.37 -7.56 18.95
C PRO A 47 -1.86 -7.76 19.17
N ASP A 48 -1.32 -8.90 18.78
CA ASP A 48 0.09 -9.27 18.93
C ASP A 48 0.96 -8.95 17.70
N LYS A 49 0.34 -8.39 16.66
CA LYS A 49 1.04 -8.07 15.41
C LYS A 49 1.65 -6.66 15.42
N ASN A 50 2.72 -6.48 14.66
CA ASN A 50 3.42 -5.19 14.54
C ASN A 50 2.72 -4.27 13.55
N PHE A 51 1.47 -3.92 13.86
CA PHE A 51 0.69 -2.97 13.09
C PHE A 51 0.70 -1.59 13.78
N VAL A 52 0.78 -0.55 12.95
CA VAL A 52 0.63 0.84 13.39
C VAL A 52 -0.69 1.35 12.79
N PRO A 53 -1.78 1.35 13.56
CA PRO A 53 -3.06 1.83 13.05
C PRO A 53 -3.09 3.35 13.00
N SER A 54 -3.73 3.92 12.00
CA SER A 54 -4.03 5.34 11.91
C SER A 54 -5.46 5.51 11.43
N TYR A 55 -6.07 6.61 11.81
CA TYR A 55 -7.47 6.90 11.53
C TYR A 55 -7.65 8.17 10.70
N ASP A 56 -6.56 8.79 10.31
CA ASP A 56 -6.49 9.89 9.36
C ASP A 56 -5.25 9.74 8.46
N ILE A 57 -5.30 10.37 7.30
CA ILE A 57 -4.26 10.24 6.28
C ILE A 57 -2.93 10.82 6.74
N GLU A 58 -2.95 11.99 7.39
CA GLU A 58 -1.72 12.64 7.84
C GLU A 58 -0.95 11.77 8.83
N SER A 59 -1.64 11.26 9.85
CA SER A 59 -1.03 10.36 10.83
C SER A 59 -0.51 9.09 10.19
N PHE A 60 -1.25 8.52 9.23
CA PHE A 60 -0.85 7.33 8.50
C PHE A 60 0.47 7.57 7.76
N VAL A 61 0.55 8.60 6.94
CA VAL A 61 1.75 8.91 6.15
C VAL A 61 2.94 9.19 7.07
N ASN A 62 2.74 9.96 8.15
CA ASN A 62 3.80 10.31 9.08
C ASN A 62 4.32 9.11 9.90
N SER A 63 3.55 8.04 9.97
CA SER A 63 3.96 6.82 10.69
C SER A 63 4.92 5.94 9.90
N ILE A 64 5.15 6.23 8.62
CA ILE A 64 5.95 5.41 7.71
C ILE A 64 7.31 6.06 7.49
N GLU A 65 8.38 5.26 7.50
CA GLU A 65 9.73 5.73 7.21
C GLU A 65 9.92 6.12 5.75
N LYS A 66 10.80 7.09 5.49
CA LYS A 66 11.13 7.55 4.14
C LYS A 66 12.28 6.74 3.53
N PRO A 67 12.27 6.50 2.22
CA PRO A 67 11.19 6.78 1.27
C PRO A 67 10.00 5.86 1.57
N ARG A 68 8.82 6.46 1.63
CA ARG A 68 7.63 5.72 2.02
C ARG A 68 7.19 4.77 0.90
N ARG A 69 6.76 3.59 1.29
CA ARG A 69 6.18 2.59 0.39
C ARG A 69 4.77 2.32 0.86
N ILE A 70 3.80 2.69 0.04
CA ILE A 70 2.39 2.61 0.40
C ILE A 70 1.66 1.83 -0.69
N MET A 71 1.05 0.72 -0.31
CA MET A 71 0.23 -0.07 -1.21
C MET A 71 -1.24 0.31 -1.06
N LEU A 72 -1.89 0.55 -2.19
CA LEU A 72 -3.31 0.89 -2.25
C LEU A 72 -4.10 -0.36 -2.61
N MET A 73 -4.87 -0.85 -1.66
CA MET A 73 -5.76 -2.00 -1.82
C MET A 73 -7.21 -1.53 -1.75
N VAL A 74 -7.54 -0.57 -2.60
CA VAL A 74 -8.86 0.06 -2.67
C VAL A 74 -9.50 -0.24 -4.02
N GLN A 75 -10.80 0.02 -4.12
CA GLN A 75 -11.54 -0.20 -5.35
C GLN A 75 -10.91 0.60 -6.51
N ALA A 76 -10.70 -0.06 -7.64
CA ALA A 76 -10.16 0.54 -8.85
C ALA A 76 -11.07 1.67 -9.37
N GLY A 77 -10.47 2.60 -10.12
CA GLY A 77 -11.18 3.73 -10.70
C GLY A 77 -11.22 4.94 -9.76
N PRO A 78 -12.41 5.55 -9.56
CA PRO A 78 -12.52 6.78 -8.76
C PRO A 78 -12.03 6.64 -7.31
N GLY A 79 -12.18 5.47 -6.71
CA GLY A 79 -11.69 5.21 -5.35
C GLY A 79 -10.17 5.31 -5.23
N THR A 80 -9.46 4.80 -6.22
CA THR A 80 -8.00 4.90 -6.29
C THR A 80 -7.57 6.35 -6.46
N ASP A 81 -8.19 7.07 -7.38
CA ASP A 81 -7.88 8.49 -7.62
C ASP A 81 -8.12 9.34 -6.37
N ALA A 82 -9.24 9.13 -5.69
CA ALA A 82 -9.57 9.84 -4.47
C ALA A 82 -8.55 9.58 -3.36
N THR A 83 -8.11 8.34 -3.22
CA THR A 83 -7.09 7.96 -2.24
C THR A 83 -5.74 8.61 -2.54
N ILE A 84 -5.32 8.61 -3.80
CA ILE A 84 -4.09 9.26 -4.24
C ILE A 84 -4.16 10.77 -3.94
N GLN A 85 -5.26 11.42 -4.27
CA GLN A 85 -5.44 12.86 -4.01
C GLN A 85 -5.39 13.19 -2.52
N ALA A 86 -5.92 12.32 -1.66
CA ALA A 86 -5.86 12.50 -0.23
C ALA A 86 -4.44 12.31 0.34
N LEU A 87 -3.66 11.39 -0.22
CA LEU A 87 -2.29 11.12 0.22
C LEU A 87 -1.30 12.18 -0.25
N LEU A 88 -1.49 12.69 -1.47
CA LEU A 88 -0.50 13.49 -2.18
C LEU A 88 0.03 14.70 -1.40
N PRO A 89 -0.80 15.50 -0.69
CA PRO A 89 -0.30 16.64 0.08
C PRO A 89 0.66 16.27 1.21
N HIS A 90 0.67 15.03 1.65
CA HIS A 90 1.48 14.55 2.77
C HIS A 90 2.71 13.77 2.33
N LEU A 91 2.84 13.49 1.02
CA LEU A 91 3.95 12.73 0.47
C LEU A 91 5.14 13.64 0.12
N ASP A 92 6.33 13.05 0.12
CA ASP A 92 7.56 13.72 -0.27
C ASP A 92 8.13 13.10 -1.55
N LYS A 93 9.00 13.85 -2.22
CA LYS A 93 9.71 13.33 -3.40
C LYS A 93 10.46 12.05 -3.03
N GLY A 94 10.35 11.06 -3.89
CA GLY A 94 10.96 9.75 -3.69
C GLY A 94 10.05 8.74 -3.01
N ASP A 95 8.91 9.15 -2.47
CA ASP A 95 7.92 8.22 -1.95
C ASP A 95 7.32 7.39 -3.09
N ILE A 96 6.87 6.20 -2.77
CA ILE A 96 6.39 5.21 -3.74
C ILE A 96 4.95 4.83 -3.39
N LEU A 97 4.05 4.98 -4.37
CA LEU A 97 2.70 4.44 -4.29
C LEU A 97 2.58 3.21 -5.18
N ILE A 98 2.04 2.15 -4.64
CA ILE A 98 1.86 0.87 -5.32
C ILE A 98 0.36 0.61 -5.40
N ASP A 99 -0.19 0.58 -6.61
CA ASP A 99 -1.60 0.27 -6.82
C ASP A 99 -1.77 -1.25 -6.92
N GLY A 100 -2.34 -1.85 -5.87
CA GLY A 100 -2.65 -3.27 -5.83
C GLY A 100 -4.11 -3.57 -6.18
N GLY A 101 -4.90 -2.57 -6.51
CA GLY A 101 -6.24 -2.74 -7.05
C GLY A 101 -6.18 -3.24 -8.49
N ASN A 102 -7.22 -3.91 -8.95
CA ASN A 102 -7.26 -4.45 -10.31
C ASN A 102 -7.58 -3.31 -11.31
N THR A 103 -6.60 -2.46 -11.57
CA THR A 103 -6.76 -1.22 -12.31
C THR A 103 -6.58 -1.41 -13.82
N PHE A 104 -7.40 -0.70 -14.58
CA PHE A 104 -7.26 -0.63 -16.05
C PHE A 104 -5.92 0.03 -16.41
N TYR A 105 -5.17 -0.57 -17.36
CA TYR A 105 -3.79 -0.17 -17.64
C TYR A 105 -3.61 1.29 -18.09
N LYS A 106 -4.60 1.87 -18.77
CA LYS A 106 -4.56 3.27 -19.20
C LYS A 106 -4.61 4.23 -18.01
N ASP A 107 -5.34 3.87 -16.96
CA ASP A 107 -5.38 4.66 -15.73
C ASP A 107 -4.03 4.59 -15.01
N THR A 108 -3.37 3.44 -15.03
CA THR A 108 -2.03 3.28 -14.47
C THR A 108 -1.03 4.20 -15.17
N ILE A 109 -1.07 4.24 -16.51
CA ILE A 109 -0.18 5.12 -17.30
C ILE A 109 -0.44 6.59 -16.95
N ARG A 110 -1.70 7.00 -16.94
CA ARG A 110 -2.10 8.37 -16.60
C ARG A 110 -1.61 8.77 -15.21
N ARG A 111 -1.84 7.93 -14.22
CA ARG A 111 -1.43 8.19 -12.82
C ARG A 111 0.08 8.28 -12.70
N ASN A 112 0.80 7.41 -13.39
CA ASN A 112 2.27 7.44 -13.40
C ASN A 112 2.79 8.78 -13.90
N GLU A 113 2.26 9.28 -15.01
CA GLU A 113 2.65 10.57 -15.58
C GLU A 113 2.30 11.74 -14.66
N GLU A 114 1.10 11.75 -14.10
CA GLU A 114 0.64 12.79 -13.17
C GLU A 114 1.52 12.85 -11.90
N LEU A 115 1.80 11.71 -11.32
CA LEU A 115 2.57 11.64 -10.06
C LEU A 115 4.06 11.89 -10.28
N ALA A 116 4.60 11.53 -11.45
CA ALA A 116 5.97 11.83 -11.80
C ALA A 116 6.26 13.34 -11.76
N ASN A 117 5.28 14.16 -12.13
CA ASN A 117 5.40 15.63 -12.06
C ASN A 117 5.55 16.13 -10.61
N SER A 118 5.08 15.38 -9.65
CA SER A 118 5.22 15.70 -8.22
C SER A 118 6.42 15.01 -7.56
N GLY A 119 7.20 14.26 -8.34
CA GLY A 119 8.33 13.50 -7.82
C GLY A 119 7.96 12.23 -7.08
N ILE A 120 6.71 11.78 -7.20
CA ILE A 120 6.23 10.55 -6.58
C ILE A 120 6.33 9.41 -7.59
N ASN A 121 6.91 8.29 -7.15
CA ASN A 121 6.99 7.08 -7.97
C ASN A 121 5.69 6.30 -7.84
N PHE A 122 5.17 5.84 -8.97
CA PHE A 122 3.92 5.09 -9.00
C PHE A 122 4.11 3.77 -9.76
N ILE A 123 3.63 2.68 -9.17
CA ILE A 123 3.69 1.35 -9.75
C ILE A 123 2.30 0.74 -9.72
N GLY A 124 1.79 0.35 -10.89
CA GLY A 124 0.61 -0.49 -10.97
C GLY A 124 1.03 -1.94 -10.80
N THR A 125 0.34 -2.69 -9.96
CA THR A 125 0.62 -4.12 -9.76
C THR A 125 -0.65 -4.94 -9.91
N GLY A 126 -0.51 -6.12 -10.52
CA GLY A 126 -1.53 -7.15 -10.43
C GLY A 126 -1.24 -8.00 -9.20
N VAL A 127 -2.20 -8.13 -8.32
CA VAL A 127 -2.11 -9.01 -7.14
C VAL A 127 -3.10 -10.15 -7.36
N SER A 128 -2.60 -11.37 -7.47
CA SER A 128 -3.44 -12.54 -7.71
C SER A 128 -3.19 -13.65 -6.68
N GLY A 129 -4.13 -14.60 -6.60
CA GLY A 129 -4.08 -15.69 -5.65
C GLY A 129 -5.27 -15.68 -4.68
N GLY A 130 -6.18 -14.70 -4.82
CA GLY A 130 -7.34 -14.56 -3.96
C GLY A 130 -6.98 -14.26 -2.51
N GLU A 131 -7.92 -14.45 -1.61
CA GLU A 131 -7.73 -14.16 -0.18
C GLU A 131 -6.60 -14.98 0.43
N LYS A 132 -6.51 -16.24 0.09
CA LYS A 132 -5.47 -17.13 0.59
C LYS A 132 -4.10 -16.74 0.05
N GLY A 133 -4.01 -16.42 -1.23
CA GLY A 133 -2.77 -15.95 -1.85
C GLY A 133 -2.25 -14.66 -1.21
N ALA A 134 -3.16 -13.71 -0.93
CA ALA A 134 -2.79 -12.46 -0.28
C ALA A 134 -2.17 -12.71 1.11
N LEU A 135 -2.65 -13.72 1.81
CA LEU A 135 -2.14 -14.07 3.14
C LEU A 135 -0.85 -14.88 3.08
N GLU A 136 -0.76 -15.85 2.18
CA GLU A 136 0.33 -16.83 2.14
C GLU A 136 1.46 -16.49 1.16
N GLY A 137 1.18 -15.67 0.17
CA GLY A 137 2.14 -15.25 -0.84
C GLY A 137 1.45 -15.07 -2.20
N PRO A 138 1.02 -13.84 -2.52
CA PRO A 138 0.36 -13.58 -3.79
C PRO A 138 1.35 -13.54 -4.94
N SER A 139 0.86 -13.78 -6.13
CA SER A 139 1.60 -13.46 -7.33
C SER A 139 1.45 -11.96 -7.61
N ILE A 140 2.56 -11.28 -7.73
CA ILE A 140 2.59 -9.83 -7.94
C ILE A 140 3.24 -9.51 -9.28
N MET A 141 2.53 -8.75 -10.12
CA MET A 141 2.98 -8.38 -11.46
C MET A 141 3.13 -6.86 -11.53
N PRO A 142 4.30 -6.32 -11.14
CA PRO A 142 4.50 -4.88 -11.11
C PRO A 142 4.74 -4.30 -12.50
N GLY A 143 4.34 -3.04 -12.67
CA GLY A 143 4.62 -2.23 -13.85
C GLY A 143 4.73 -0.76 -13.45
N GLY A 144 5.54 0.01 -14.15
CA GLY A 144 5.74 1.42 -13.85
C GLY A 144 7.16 1.87 -14.15
N GLN A 145 7.60 2.89 -13.42
CA GLN A 145 8.97 3.41 -13.59
C GLN A 145 9.99 2.39 -13.07
N LYS A 146 11.07 2.21 -13.85
CA LYS A 146 12.11 1.23 -13.52
C LYS A 146 12.69 1.41 -12.12
N GLU A 147 13.03 2.62 -11.75
CA GLU A 147 13.62 2.91 -10.44
C GLU A 147 12.68 2.60 -9.29
N ALA A 148 11.40 2.92 -9.46
CA ALA A 148 10.38 2.61 -8.47
C ALA A 148 10.16 1.10 -8.36
N TYR A 149 10.20 0.40 -9.48
CA TYR A 149 10.12 -1.06 -9.53
C TYR A 149 11.25 -1.70 -8.73
N GLU A 150 12.50 -1.31 -9.01
CA GLU A 150 13.67 -1.86 -8.33
C GLU A 150 13.60 -1.66 -6.81
N ARG A 151 13.16 -0.48 -6.35
CA ARG A 151 13.01 -0.21 -4.91
C ARG A 151 11.89 -0.99 -4.25
N SER A 152 10.78 -1.20 -4.94
CA SER A 152 9.63 -1.91 -4.37
C SER A 152 9.85 -3.41 -4.35
N GLU A 153 10.64 -3.95 -5.27
CA GLU A 153 10.92 -5.38 -5.38
C GLU A 153 11.60 -5.93 -4.13
N GLU A 154 12.41 -5.13 -3.46
CA GLU A 154 13.02 -5.50 -2.17
C GLU A 154 11.98 -5.92 -1.13
N HIS A 155 10.74 -5.42 -1.26
CA HIS A 155 9.67 -5.72 -0.32
C HIS A 155 8.57 -6.60 -0.92
N THR A 156 8.24 -6.43 -2.19
CA THR A 156 7.13 -7.14 -2.79
C THR A 156 7.50 -8.54 -3.28
N SER A 157 8.72 -8.74 -3.78
CA SER A 157 9.18 -10.07 -4.21
C SER A 157 9.29 -11.05 -3.05
N GLU A 158 9.53 -10.58 -1.84
CA GLU A 158 9.56 -11.38 -0.64
C GLU A 158 8.19 -11.94 -0.26
N LEU A 159 7.10 -11.40 -0.82
CA LEU A 159 5.75 -11.88 -0.59
C LEU A 159 5.42 -13.13 -1.41
N GLN A 160 6.21 -13.44 -2.40
CA GLN A 160 6.07 -14.62 -3.24
C GLN A 160 6.85 -15.81 -2.64
#